data_56675426cd170912bc6227a5879d39e9
#
_entry.id   56675426cd170912bc6227a5879d39e9
#
_cell.length_a   1.000
_cell.length_b   1.000
_cell.length_c   1.000
_cell.angle_alpha   90.00
_cell.angle_beta   90.00
_cell.angle_gamma   90.00
#
_symmetry.space_group_name_H-M   'P 1'
#
loop_
_entity.id
_entity.type
_entity.pdbx_description
1 polymer ?
#
loop_
_entity_poly.entity_id
_entity_poly.type
_entity_poly.pdbx_seq_one_letter_code
_entity_poly.pdbx_strand_id
1 'polypeptide(L)'
;EAMGKTPVLANDFAGFVSNRVLMPMINEAFHAWADGVAEPEAIDSIMKLGCAFPMGPLRLADYIGLDVCRDIMMVMYEGLDQNPKYLPSEKIVALVDAGNLGDKTGQGVYKYDKG
;
A
#
# COMPACT_ATOMS: atom_id res chain seq x y z
N GLU A 1 20.89 -22.36 1.77
CA GLU A 1 20.41 -21.94 1.81
C GLU A 1 20.46 -21.25 2.17
N ALA A 2 21.32 -20.83 2.46
CA ALA A 2 21.11 -20.13 2.87
C ALA A 2 20.52 -19.58 2.83
N MET A 3 20.41 -19.65 2.74
CA MET A 3 19.56 -19.50 2.77
C MET A 3 19.01 -20.32 2.90
N GLY A 4 19.20 -20.65 3.10
CA GLY A 4 18.38 -21.47 3.17
C GLY A 4 18.33 -21.90 4.22
N LYS A 5 18.77 -21.66 4.87
CA LYS A 5 18.49 -21.95 5.83
C LYS A 5 17.33 -22.00 6.41
N THR A 6 16.77 -21.82 7.06
CA THR A 6 15.45 -22.07 7.55
C THR A 6 14.47 -21.45 6.61
N PRO A 7 13.73 -22.24 5.84
CA PRO A 7 12.81 -21.67 4.85
C PRO A 7 11.74 -20.76 5.48
N VAL A 8 11.26 -21.12 6.67
CA VAL A 8 10.25 -20.31 7.35
C VAL A 8 10.81 -18.94 7.68
N LEU A 9 12.02 -18.90 8.21
CA LEU A 9 12.65 -17.63 8.53
C LEU A 9 12.92 -16.81 7.28
N ALA A 10 13.34 -17.47 6.21
CA ALA A 10 13.55 -16.77 4.94
C ALA A 10 12.27 -16.14 4.42
N ASN A 11 11.15 -16.86 4.53
CA ASN A 11 9.86 -16.31 4.09
C ASN A 11 9.45 -15.13 4.94
N ASP A 12 9.61 -15.22 6.25
CA ASP A 12 9.29 -14.12 7.13
C ASP A 12 10.15 -12.91 6.83
N PHE A 13 11.43 -13.15 6.60
CA PHE A 13 12.35 -12.08 6.27
C PHE A 13 11.98 -11.43 4.94
N ALA A 14 11.66 -12.22 3.94
CA ALA A 14 11.28 -11.70 2.63
C ALA A 14 10.02 -10.83 2.74
N GLY A 15 9.02 -11.30 3.49
CA GLY A 15 7.80 -10.53 3.71
C GLY A 15 8.06 -9.23 4.45
N PHE A 16 8.93 -9.28 5.44
CA PHE A 16 9.30 -8.10 6.19
C PHE A 16 9.97 -7.05 5.29
N VAL A 17 10.91 -7.48 4.46
CA VAL A 17 11.61 -6.57 3.54
C VAL A 17 10.63 -5.97 2.54
N SER A 18 9.77 -6.81 1.97
CA SER A 18 8.81 -6.38 0.97
C SER A 18 7.88 -5.31 1.56
N ASN A 19 7.33 -5.55 2.74
CA ASN A 19 6.44 -4.59 3.38
C ASN A 19 7.17 -3.31 3.78
N ARG A 20 8.41 -3.43 4.22
CA ARG A 20 9.21 -2.28 4.64
C ARG A 20 9.39 -1.30 3.49
N VAL A 21 9.53 -1.81 2.27
CA VAL A 21 9.71 -0.97 1.10
C VAL A 21 8.37 -0.58 0.49
N LEU A 22 7.47 -1.55 0.38
CA LEU A 22 6.22 -1.37 -0.35
C LEU A 22 5.24 -0.44 0.37
N MET A 23 5.07 -0.60 1.66
CA MET A 23 4.06 0.17 2.38
C MET A 23 4.38 1.66 2.42
N PRO A 24 5.63 2.09 2.67
CA PRO A 24 5.93 3.52 2.57
C PRO A 24 5.72 4.06 1.17
N MET A 25 6.01 3.28 0.13
CA MET A 25 5.77 3.71 -1.24
C MET A 25 4.29 3.92 -1.50
N ILE A 26 3.46 2.98 -1.08
CA ILE A 26 2.01 3.11 -1.24
C ILE A 26 1.51 4.31 -0.45
N ASN A 27 1.95 4.44 0.80
CA ASN A 27 1.52 5.54 1.65
C ASN A 27 1.91 6.88 1.07
N GLU A 28 3.11 6.97 0.51
CA GLU A 28 3.56 8.21 -0.11
C GLU A 28 2.69 8.56 -1.33
N ALA A 29 2.24 7.57 -2.07
CA ALA A 29 1.33 7.82 -3.18
C ALA A 29 0.01 8.41 -2.69
N PHE A 30 -0.49 7.93 -1.56
CA PHE A 30 -1.68 8.51 -0.94
C PHE A 30 -1.44 9.94 -0.47
N HIS A 31 -0.27 10.21 0.09
CA HIS A 31 0.09 11.58 0.49
C HIS A 31 0.14 12.52 -0.71
N ALA A 32 0.70 12.06 -1.82
CA ALA A 32 0.75 12.87 -3.04
C ALA A 32 -0.67 13.22 -3.51
N TRP A 33 -1.57 12.25 -3.44
CA TRP A 33 -2.97 12.50 -3.78
C TRP A 33 -3.60 13.50 -2.80
N ALA A 34 -3.41 13.27 -1.51
CA ALA A 34 -3.97 14.15 -0.47
C ALA A 34 -3.44 15.57 -0.59
N ASP A 35 -2.18 15.72 -0.98
CA ASP A 35 -1.55 17.04 -1.11
C ASP A 35 -1.89 17.72 -2.43
N GLY A 36 -2.67 17.07 -3.28
CA GLY A 36 -3.09 17.67 -4.55
C GLY A 36 -2.04 17.66 -5.63
N VAL A 37 -1.00 16.81 -5.50
CA VAL A 37 0.04 16.70 -6.52
C VAL A 37 -0.54 16.20 -7.82
N ALA A 38 -1.39 15.16 -7.74
CA ALA A 38 -2.04 14.58 -8.91
C ALA A 38 -3.20 13.71 -8.48
N GLU A 39 -4.07 13.38 -9.41
CA GLU A 39 -5.16 12.45 -9.17
C GLU A 39 -4.64 11.01 -9.25
N PRO A 40 -5.39 10.04 -8.68
CA PRO A 40 -4.91 8.66 -8.64
C PRO A 40 -4.51 8.09 -10.00
N GLU A 41 -5.29 8.34 -11.04
CA GLU A 41 -4.97 7.81 -12.36
C GLU A 41 -3.63 8.32 -12.87
N ALA A 42 -3.34 9.60 -12.63
CA ALA A 42 -2.07 10.18 -13.06
C ALA A 42 -0.91 9.60 -12.27
N ILE A 43 -1.08 9.47 -10.95
CA ILE A 43 -0.04 8.91 -10.10
C ILE A 43 0.30 7.49 -10.57
N ASP A 44 -0.72 6.66 -10.76
CA ASP A 44 -0.52 5.27 -11.15
C ASP A 44 0.08 5.17 -12.55
N SER A 45 -0.37 6.01 -13.49
CA SER A 45 0.16 5.99 -14.85
C SER A 45 1.63 6.37 -14.88
N ILE A 46 2.02 7.38 -14.12
CA ILE A 46 3.42 7.81 -14.08
C ILE A 46 4.31 6.70 -13.52
N MET A 47 3.86 6.01 -12.48
CA MET A 47 4.65 4.93 -11.90
C MET A 47 4.75 3.74 -12.84
N LYS A 48 3.69 3.44 -13.58
CA LYS A 48 3.73 2.37 -14.56
C LYS A 48 4.66 2.70 -15.72
N LEU A 49 4.52 3.90 -16.27
CA LEU A 49 5.25 4.27 -17.49
C LEU A 49 6.65 4.76 -17.19
N GLY A 50 6.80 5.53 -16.12
CA GLY A 50 8.09 6.11 -15.78
C GLY A 50 8.99 5.19 -14.99
N CYS A 51 8.41 4.30 -14.19
CA CYS A 51 9.17 3.41 -13.31
C CYS A 51 8.99 1.94 -13.66
N ALA A 52 8.31 1.65 -14.75
CA ALA A 52 8.11 0.28 -15.25
C ALA A 52 7.40 -0.63 -14.24
N PHE A 53 6.52 -0.10 -13.43
CA PHE A 53 5.73 -0.91 -12.51
C PHE A 53 4.63 -1.62 -13.29
N PRO A 54 4.36 -2.90 -13.01
CA PRO A 54 3.26 -3.60 -13.65
C PRO A 54 1.89 -3.04 -13.25
N MET A 55 1.82 -2.40 -12.08
CA MET A 55 0.59 -1.85 -11.53
C MET A 55 0.97 -0.63 -10.71
N GLY A 56 0.19 0.44 -10.82
CA GLY A 56 0.48 1.63 -10.03
C GLY A 56 0.25 1.40 -8.54
N PRO A 57 0.87 2.21 -7.68
CA PRO A 57 0.80 1.99 -6.22
C PRO A 57 -0.61 2.11 -5.64
N LEU A 58 -1.44 3.02 -6.15
CA LEU A 58 -2.80 3.16 -5.61
C LEU A 58 -3.69 2.02 -6.08
N ARG A 59 -3.53 1.58 -7.33
CA ARG A 59 -4.23 0.40 -7.82
C ARG A 59 -3.80 -0.85 -7.06
N LEU A 60 -2.51 -0.95 -6.76
CA LEU A 60 -1.98 -2.07 -5.99
C LEU A 60 -2.58 -2.08 -4.58
N ALA A 61 -2.73 -0.92 -3.97
CA ALA A 61 -3.33 -0.83 -2.65
C ALA A 61 -4.76 -1.37 -2.65
N ASP A 62 -5.54 -1.03 -3.69
CA ASP A 62 -6.89 -1.57 -3.83
C ASP A 62 -6.89 -3.09 -3.99
N TYR A 63 -5.91 -3.61 -4.73
CA TYR A 63 -5.77 -5.04 -4.93
C TYR A 63 -5.46 -5.76 -3.61
N ILE A 64 -4.54 -5.21 -2.82
CA ILE A 64 -4.17 -5.79 -1.53
C ILE A 64 -5.32 -5.69 -0.53
N GLY A 65 -6.00 -4.56 -0.54
CA GLY A 65 -7.02 -4.22 0.44
C GLY A 65 -6.53 -3.09 1.32
N LEU A 66 -7.30 -2.01 1.36
CA LEU A 66 -6.86 -0.81 2.09
C LEU A 66 -6.80 -1.04 3.59
N ASP A 67 -7.69 -1.89 4.11
CA ASP A 67 -7.64 -2.26 5.52
C ASP A 67 -6.37 -3.02 5.85
N VAL A 68 -5.96 -3.94 4.96
CA VAL A 68 -4.71 -4.69 5.13
C VAL A 68 -3.52 -3.74 5.08
N CYS A 69 -3.51 -2.83 4.12
CA CYS A 69 -2.43 -1.83 4.01
C CYS A 69 -2.33 -1.00 5.28
N ARG A 70 -3.48 -0.52 5.78
CA ARG A 70 -3.48 0.27 7.01
C ARG A 70 -2.94 -0.52 8.18
N ASP A 71 -3.36 -1.77 8.32
CA ASP A 71 -2.95 -2.59 9.45
C ASP A 71 -1.45 -2.88 9.39
N ILE A 72 -0.90 -3.17 8.21
CA ILE A 72 0.53 -3.38 8.06
C ILE A 72 1.30 -2.11 8.41
N MET A 73 0.83 -0.96 7.94
CA MET A 73 1.46 0.31 8.24
C MET A 73 1.48 0.57 9.75
N MET A 74 0.39 0.26 10.45
CA MET A 74 0.34 0.45 11.90
C MET A 74 1.30 -0.48 12.62
N VAL A 75 1.40 -1.73 12.16
CA VAL A 75 2.37 -2.67 12.74
C VAL A 75 3.80 -2.13 12.55
N MET A 76 4.09 -1.61 11.37
CA MET A 76 5.41 -1.01 11.10
C MET A 76 5.65 0.21 11.96
N TYR A 77 4.64 1.05 12.12
CA TYR A 77 4.76 2.24 12.94
C TYR A 77 5.13 1.86 14.38
N GLU A 78 4.39 0.90 14.95
CA GLU A 78 4.65 0.48 16.32
C GLU A 78 6.00 -0.21 16.46
N GLY A 79 6.39 -0.99 15.46
CA GLY A 79 7.62 -1.77 15.53
C GLY A 79 8.88 -1.03 15.15
N LEU A 80 8.76 0.17 14.58
CA LEU A 80 9.90 0.95 14.10
C LEU A 80 9.97 2.31 14.80
N ASP A 81 9.88 2.26 16.12
CA ASP A 81 10.07 3.41 17.00
C ASP A 81 9.03 4.50 16.76
N GLN A 82 7.85 4.13 16.34
CA GLN A 82 6.74 5.07 16.12
C GLN A 82 7.14 6.21 15.18
N ASN A 83 7.91 5.86 14.13
CA ASN A 83 8.34 6.84 13.15
C ASN A 83 7.13 7.30 12.33
N PRO A 84 6.84 8.60 12.29
CA PRO A 84 5.62 9.11 11.63
C PRO A 84 5.51 8.76 10.15
N LYS A 85 6.62 8.45 9.48
CA LYS A 85 6.56 8.10 8.05
C LYS A 85 5.78 6.81 7.80
N TYR A 86 5.57 5.99 8.84
CA TYR A 86 4.82 4.75 8.69
C TYR A 86 3.35 4.90 9.06
N LEU A 87 2.94 6.07 9.54
CA LEU A 87 1.52 6.28 9.84
C LEU A 87 0.70 6.30 8.55
N PRO A 88 -0.43 5.60 8.52
CA PRO A 88 -1.28 5.61 7.32
C PRO A 88 -1.76 7.02 7.00
N SER A 89 -1.80 7.33 5.70
CA SER A 89 -2.37 8.58 5.23
C SER A 89 -3.83 8.72 5.68
N GLU A 90 -4.26 9.93 5.91
CA GLU A 90 -5.67 10.21 6.22
C GLU A 90 -6.60 9.72 5.13
N LYS A 91 -6.14 9.72 3.87
CA LYS A 91 -6.94 9.22 2.76
C LYS A 91 -7.22 7.73 2.92
N ILE A 92 -6.21 6.95 3.33
CA ILE A 92 -6.39 5.52 3.57
C ILE A 92 -7.40 5.31 4.71
N VAL A 93 -7.20 6.02 5.80
CA VAL A 93 -8.07 5.88 6.98
C VAL A 93 -9.50 6.22 6.61
N ALA A 94 -9.70 7.31 5.87
CA ALA A 94 -11.05 7.74 5.49
C ALA A 94 -11.73 6.70 4.61
N LEU A 95 -11.00 6.12 3.66
CA LEU A 95 -11.58 5.08 2.79
C LEU A 95 -11.94 3.83 3.58
N VAL A 96 -11.07 3.41 4.48
CA VAL A 96 -11.34 2.23 5.30
C VAL A 96 -12.56 2.49 6.19
N ASP A 97 -12.64 3.65 6.82
CA ASP A 97 -13.77 4.00 7.69
C ASP A 97 -15.08 4.03 6.91
N ALA A 98 -15.03 4.38 5.63
CA ALA A 98 -16.22 4.40 4.79
C ALA A 98 -16.57 3.01 4.23
N GLY A 99 -15.75 2.00 4.51
CA GLY A 99 -15.98 0.65 4.01
C GLY A 99 -15.52 0.43 2.60
N ASN A 100 -14.72 1.35 2.06
CA ASN A 100 -14.21 1.27 0.69
C ASN A 100 -12.81 0.68 0.74
N LEU A 101 -12.73 -0.66 0.67
CA LEU A 101 -11.50 -1.38 0.92
C LEU A 101 -10.74 -1.79 -0.33
N GLY A 102 -11.29 -1.51 -1.50
CA GLY A 102 -10.66 -1.87 -2.77
C GLY A 102 -11.44 -2.94 -3.50
N ASP A 103 -10.72 -3.84 -4.16
CA ASP A 103 -11.34 -4.88 -4.99
C ASP A 103 -12.41 -5.67 -4.24
N LYS A 104 -12.14 -6.03 -3.01
CA LYS A 104 -13.05 -6.92 -2.26
C LYS A 104 -14.37 -6.26 -1.90
N THR A 105 -14.45 -4.94 -1.94
CA THR A 105 -15.71 -4.24 -1.68
C THR A 105 -16.26 -3.53 -2.91
N GLY A 106 -15.57 -3.66 -4.05
CA GLY A 106 -15.98 -3.03 -5.29
C GLY A 106 -15.63 -1.56 -5.39
N GLN A 107 -15.03 -1.00 -4.38
CA GLN A 107 -14.59 0.39 -4.38
C GLN A 107 -13.52 0.61 -3.34
N GLY A 108 -12.50 1.35 -3.71
CA GLY A 108 -11.45 1.81 -2.81
C GLY A 108 -11.02 3.16 -3.32
N VAL A 109 -9.75 3.29 -3.75
CA VAL A 109 -9.29 4.49 -4.46
C VAL A 109 -10.08 4.64 -5.75
N TYR A 110 -10.31 3.52 -6.43
CA TYR A 110 -11.08 3.49 -7.68
C TYR A 110 -12.39 2.75 -7.46
N LYS A 111 -13.29 2.90 -8.42
CA LYS A 111 -14.51 2.13 -8.46
C LYS A 111 -14.35 0.98 -9.43
N TYR A 112 -14.87 -0.19 -9.04
CA TYR A 112 -14.77 -1.39 -9.87
C TYR A 112 -16.16 -1.88 -10.22
N ASP A 113 -16.35 -2.16 -11.48
CA ASP A 113 -17.62 -2.71 -11.95
C ASP A 113 -17.63 -4.20 -11.67
N LYS A 114 -18.47 -4.61 -10.76
CA LYS A 114 -18.59 -6.02 -10.39
C LYS A 114 -19.65 -6.72 -11.20
N GLY A 115 -20.34 -6.00 -12.01
CA GLY A 115 -21.47 -6.47 -12.79
C GLY A 115 -21.17 -7.47 -13.84
#